data_fa3a59b6ad329dc2e52c0c71e131f1be
#
_entry.id   fa3a59b6ad329dc2e52c0c71e131f1be
#
_cell.length_a   1.000
_cell.length_b   1.000
_cell.length_c   1.000
_cell.angle_alpha   90.00
_cell.angle_beta   90.00
_cell.angle_gamma   90.00
#
_symmetry.space_group_name_H-M   'P 1'
#
loop_
_entity.id
_entity.type
_entity.pdbx_description
1 polymer ?
#
loop_
_entity_poly.entity_id
_entity_poly.type
_entity_poly.pdbx_seq_one_letter_code
_entity_poly.pdbx_strand_id
1 'polypeptide(L)'
;AGTAVETKLPTGKIATADYHAGVPAKPAILILHGFLQTRAFPTVANAGEALATVGHTVLVPTLSLGVSRRAQSLPCEAVHSHTMSEDIAEIDTWARWLANRGHSRIVLIGHSFGSVQLLEYLNRRPSPAVAKALLISLTDVEVKQDAKLRGQIGQDLRARIARKDNSLAEIEFGHCKRYVAPPAALLSYLAITRDSILRGLRKPSVPVEVLLGSADDRMGADWADKLAARGVAIRIIDGANHFFDNQHEFDLQDALLQGVQGTPMKKAGR
;
A
#
# COMPACT_ATOMS: atom_id res chain seq x y z
N ALA A 1 8.06 -19.82 9.74
CA ALA A 1 7.76 -18.53 10.36
C ALA A 1 8.86 -17.51 10.03
N GLY A 2 8.49 -16.25 9.85
CA GLY A 2 9.44 -15.18 9.60
C GLY A 2 10.23 -14.79 10.83
N THR A 3 11.36 -14.13 10.61
CA THR A 3 12.16 -13.51 11.67
C THR A 3 11.81 -12.03 11.74
N ALA A 4 11.61 -11.50 12.95
CA ALA A 4 11.40 -10.08 13.14
C ALA A 4 12.69 -9.30 12.85
N VAL A 5 12.60 -8.25 12.05
CA VAL A 5 13.71 -7.34 11.72
C VAL A 5 13.29 -5.90 11.99
N GLU A 6 14.28 -5.05 12.24
CA GLU A 6 14.07 -3.64 12.53
C GLU A 6 14.99 -2.76 11.66
N THR A 7 14.56 -1.54 11.40
CA THR A 7 15.40 -0.52 10.79
C THR A 7 15.08 0.85 11.37
N LYS A 8 16.09 1.70 11.50
CA LYS A 8 15.92 3.07 11.97
C LYS A 8 15.57 3.96 10.78
N LEU A 9 14.48 4.68 10.91
CA LEU A 9 14.01 5.65 9.90
C LEU A 9 14.72 7.00 10.05
N PRO A 10 14.75 7.84 9.00
CA PRO A 10 15.25 9.22 9.12
C PRO A 10 14.54 10.05 10.19
N THR A 11 13.28 9.73 10.49
CA THR A 11 12.50 10.34 11.59
C THR A 11 13.01 9.99 12.98
N GLY A 12 13.93 9.02 13.10
CA GLY A 12 14.39 8.44 14.37
C GLY A 12 13.52 7.32 14.90
N LYS A 13 12.35 7.07 14.32
CA LYS A 13 11.48 5.96 14.69
C LYS A 13 12.08 4.63 14.23
N ILE A 14 11.79 3.57 14.95
CA ILE A 14 12.18 2.21 14.57
C ILE A 14 11.00 1.54 13.86
N ALA A 15 11.22 1.17 12.60
CA ALA A 15 10.27 0.39 11.82
C ALA A 15 10.56 -1.10 11.96
N THR A 16 9.52 -1.92 11.86
CA THR A 16 9.61 -3.37 12.04
C THR A 16 9.00 -4.12 10.86
N ALA A 17 9.49 -5.32 10.60
CA ALA A 17 8.96 -6.21 9.57
C ALA A 17 9.18 -7.67 9.95
N ASP A 18 8.41 -8.57 9.36
CA ASP A 18 8.73 -9.99 9.33
C ASP A 18 9.50 -10.31 8.05
N TYR A 19 10.59 -11.05 8.18
CA TYR A 19 11.47 -11.43 7.08
C TYR A 19 11.55 -12.95 6.96
N HIS A 20 11.28 -13.44 5.75
CA HIS A 20 11.43 -14.84 5.38
C HIS A 20 12.53 -14.95 4.32
N ALA A 21 13.66 -15.54 4.66
CA ALA A 21 14.69 -15.82 3.69
C ALA A 21 14.25 -16.90 2.72
N GLY A 22 14.43 -16.67 1.44
CA GLY A 22 14.06 -17.60 0.37
C GLY A 22 15.21 -17.88 -0.58
N VAL A 23 14.85 -18.43 -1.73
CA VAL A 23 15.81 -18.78 -2.79
C VAL A 23 16.25 -17.51 -3.53
N PRO A 24 17.56 -17.20 -3.63
CA PRO A 24 18.03 -15.96 -4.26
C PRO A 24 17.65 -15.81 -5.74
N ALA A 25 17.44 -16.93 -6.45
CA ALA A 25 17.05 -16.91 -7.86
C ALA A 25 15.61 -16.44 -8.11
N LYS A 26 14.74 -16.48 -7.08
CA LYS A 26 13.36 -16.04 -7.17
C LYS A 26 13.25 -14.55 -6.83
N PRO A 27 12.27 -13.81 -7.41
CA PRO A 27 12.00 -12.45 -6.97
C PRO A 27 11.75 -12.37 -5.47
N ALA A 28 12.29 -11.32 -4.85
CA ALA A 28 11.92 -10.98 -3.48
C ALA A 28 10.58 -10.24 -3.47
N ILE A 29 9.84 -10.36 -2.39
CA ILE A 29 8.48 -9.81 -2.27
C ILE A 29 8.41 -8.91 -1.04
N LEU A 30 7.84 -7.72 -1.23
CA LEU A 30 7.48 -6.80 -0.16
C LEU A 30 5.96 -6.69 -0.14
N ILE A 31 5.34 -7.05 0.99
CA ILE A 31 3.87 -7.03 1.14
C ILE A 31 3.47 -5.95 2.13
N LEU A 32 2.59 -5.04 1.70
CA LEU A 32 2.11 -3.91 2.50
C LEU A 32 0.65 -4.09 2.93
N HIS A 33 0.41 -3.92 4.22
CA HIS A 33 -0.90 -3.97 4.86
C HIS A 33 -1.79 -2.77 4.48
N GLY A 34 -3.07 -2.86 4.81
CA GLY A 34 -4.06 -1.81 4.60
C GLY A 34 -4.03 -0.69 5.65
N PHE A 35 -5.03 0.18 5.54
CA PHE A 35 -5.15 1.42 6.33
C PHE A 35 -5.17 1.15 7.83
N LEU A 36 -4.24 1.76 8.56
CA LEU A 36 -4.06 1.68 10.03
C LEU A 36 -3.80 0.27 10.58
N GLN A 37 -3.56 -0.70 9.71
CA GLN A 37 -3.34 -2.10 10.08
C GLN A 37 -1.88 -2.42 10.40
N THR A 38 -1.59 -3.69 10.56
CA THR A 38 -0.24 -4.22 10.79
C THR A 38 0.03 -5.40 9.86
N ARG A 39 1.28 -5.88 9.85
CA ARG A 39 1.68 -7.09 9.13
C ARG A 39 0.98 -8.36 9.58
N ALA A 40 0.35 -8.34 10.75
CA ALA A 40 -0.41 -9.49 11.27
C ALA A 40 -1.81 -9.62 10.68
N PHE A 41 -2.25 -8.63 9.88
CA PHE A 41 -3.57 -8.70 9.25
C PHE A 41 -3.64 -9.92 8.32
N PRO A 42 -4.70 -10.78 8.45
CA PRO A 42 -4.71 -12.09 7.80
C PRO A 42 -4.47 -12.08 6.30
N THR A 43 -5.05 -11.16 5.56
CA THR A 43 -4.88 -11.09 4.09
C THR A 43 -3.40 -10.99 3.70
N VAL A 44 -2.62 -10.16 4.36
CA VAL A 44 -1.20 -9.96 4.03
C VAL A 44 -0.30 -10.99 4.72
N ALA A 45 -0.60 -11.36 5.95
CA ALA A 45 0.17 -12.37 6.68
C ALA A 45 0.11 -13.73 5.98
N ASN A 46 -1.09 -14.16 5.59
CA ASN A 46 -1.29 -15.45 4.94
C ASN A 46 -0.73 -15.46 3.50
N ALA A 47 -0.81 -14.36 2.78
CA ALA A 47 -0.15 -14.22 1.48
C ALA A 47 1.38 -14.33 1.61
N GLY A 48 1.95 -13.71 2.64
CA GLY A 48 3.38 -13.80 2.94
C GLY A 48 3.83 -15.22 3.22
N GLU A 49 3.10 -15.95 4.06
CA GLU A 49 3.38 -17.36 4.36
C GLU A 49 3.30 -18.25 3.11
N ALA A 50 2.26 -18.07 2.27
CA ALA A 50 2.09 -18.84 1.05
C ALA A 50 3.25 -18.65 0.06
N LEU A 51 3.69 -17.41 -0.12
CA LEU A 51 4.80 -17.09 -1.01
C LEU A 51 6.14 -17.55 -0.45
N ALA A 52 6.35 -17.46 0.85
CA ALA A 52 7.54 -17.99 1.52
C ALA A 52 7.62 -19.52 1.42
N THR A 53 6.51 -20.20 1.54
CA THR A 53 6.41 -21.67 1.43
C THR A 53 6.90 -22.18 0.08
N VAL A 54 6.68 -21.43 -1.00
CA VAL A 54 7.18 -21.79 -2.34
C VAL A 54 8.56 -21.22 -2.66
N GLY A 55 9.27 -20.69 -1.66
CA GLY A 55 10.68 -20.33 -1.72
C GLY A 55 11.00 -18.89 -2.04
N HIS A 56 10.03 -17.99 -2.08
CA HIS A 56 10.32 -16.55 -2.21
C HIS A 56 10.90 -15.97 -0.93
N THR A 57 11.84 -15.04 -1.08
CA THR A 57 12.17 -14.10 0.00
C THR A 57 11.00 -13.15 0.19
N VAL A 58 10.48 -13.04 1.41
CA VAL A 58 9.30 -12.22 1.70
C VAL A 58 9.59 -11.28 2.87
N LEU A 59 9.27 -10.01 2.70
CA LEU A 59 9.32 -8.97 3.73
C LEU A 59 7.93 -8.38 3.92
N VAL A 60 7.42 -8.46 5.14
CA VAL A 60 6.10 -7.93 5.50
C VAL A 60 6.27 -6.87 6.59
N PRO A 61 6.38 -5.58 6.23
CA PRO A 61 6.53 -4.53 7.22
C PRO A 61 5.21 -4.16 7.90
N THR A 62 5.33 -3.63 9.11
CA THR A 62 4.33 -2.78 9.73
C THR A 62 4.80 -1.34 9.60
N LEU A 63 4.10 -0.50 8.82
CA LEU A 63 4.45 0.92 8.74
C LEU A 63 4.38 1.55 10.12
N SER A 64 5.36 2.40 10.44
CA SER A 64 5.44 3.02 11.76
C SER A 64 4.26 3.95 12.04
N LEU A 65 3.79 4.66 11.02
CA LEU A 65 2.73 5.67 11.15
C LEU A 65 3.00 6.65 12.31
N GLY A 66 4.28 7.02 12.47
CA GLY A 66 4.73 7.90 13.53
C GLY A 66 4.94 7.23 14.90
N VAL A 67 4.79 5.92 15.01
CA VAL A 67 4.94 5.15 16.26
C VAL A 67 6.10 4.17 16.14
N SER A 68 7.14 4.35 16.98
CA SER A 68 8.30 3.45 17.01
C SER A 68 7.90 2.05 17.43
N ARG A 69 8.36 1.02 16.69
CA ARG A 69 8.03 -0.40 16.93
C ARG A 69 6.53 -0.67 17.06
N ARG A 70 5.74 -0.02 16.21
CA ARG A 70 4.29 -0.20 16.23
C ARG A 70 3.92 -1.67 16.02
N ALA A 71 3.11 -2.21 16.91
CA ALA A 71 2.67 -3.61 16.90
C ALA A 71 1.14 -3.77 16.89
N GLN A 72 0.41 -2.68 17.04
CA GLN A 72 -1.05 -2.67 17.10
C GLN A 72 -1.64 -1.83 15.99
N SER A 73 -2.84 -2.18 15.52
CA SER A 73 -3.63 -1.31 14.66
C SER A 73 -3.87 0.02 15.37
N LEU A 74 -3.84 1.13 14.62
CA LEU A 74 -4.16 2.43 15.18
C LEU A 74 -5.67 2.67 15.17
N PRO A 75 -6.25 3.13 16.29
CA PRO A 75 -7.65 3.55 16.29
C PRO A 75 -7.82 4.82 15.47
N CYS A 76 -9.01 5.01 14.92
CA CYS A 76 -9.34 6.20 14.13
C CYS A 76 -9.10 7.51 14.88
N GLU A 77 -9.41 7.51 16.17
CA GLU A 77 -9.35 8.68 17.05
C GLU A 77 -7.94 8.98 17.60
N ALA A 78 -6.97 8.14 17.32
CA ALA A 78 -5.57 8.47 17.63
C ALA A 78 -5.13 9.71 16.83
N VAL A 79 -4.15 10.45 17.36
CA VAL A 79 -3.55 11.55 16.60
C VAL A 79 -2.58 10.97 15.58
N HIS A 80 -2.91 11.13 14.30
CA HIS A 80 -2.10 10.63 13.19
C HIS A 80 -1.17 11.74 12.69
N SER A 81 0.05 11.79 13.24
CA SER A 81 1.01 12.85 12.93
C SER A 81 1.84 12.59 11.66
N HIS A 82 1.83 11.36 11.14
CA HIS A 82 2.59 11.00 9.95
C HIS A 82 1.96 11.57 8.67
N THR A 83 2.80 11.88 7.69
CA THR A 83 2.38 12.32 6.35
C THR A 83 2.47 11.17 5.35
N MET A 84 1.78 11.31 4.21
CA MET A 84 1.91 10.37 3.10
C MET A 84 3.36 10.27 2.61
N SER A 85 4.09 11.39 2.55
CA SER A 85 5.50 11.38 2.14
C SER A 85 6.39 10.58 3.07
N GLU A 86 6.14 10.66 4.38
CA GLU A 86 6.87 9.85 5.37
C GLU A 86 6.55 8.36 5.24
N ASP A 87 5.28 8.02 5.01
CA ASP A 87 4.86 6.63 4.81
C ASP A 87 5.54 6.03 3.57
N ILE A 88 5.57 6.79 2.47
CA ILE A 88 6.20 6.36 1.22
C ILE A 88 7.72 6.25 1.36
N ALA A 89 8.35 7.17 2.09
CA ALA A 89 9.77 7.09 2.40
C ALA A 89 10.12 5.83 3.21
N GLU A 90 9.24 5.41 4.09
CA GLU A 90 9.41 4.15 4.83
C GLU A 90 9.30 2.93 3.91
N ILE A 91 8.37 2.93 2.95
CA ILE A 91 8.29 1.88 1.92
C ILE A 91 9.61 1.81 1.15
N ASP A 92 10.15 2.95 0.74
CA ASP A 92 11.44 3.01 0.05
C ASP A 92 12.59 2.46 0.90
N THR A 93 12.61 2.77 2.18
CA THR A 93 13.59 2.23 3.14
C THR A 93 13.56 0.69 3.13
N TRP A 94 12.39 0.09 3.15
CA TRP A 94 12.25 -1.37 3.12
C TRP A 94 12.60 -1.97 1.76
N ALA A 95 12.25 -1.34 0.66
CA ALA A 95 12.65 -1.79 -0.68
C ALA A 95 14.19 -1.77 -0.81
N ARG A 96 14.84 -0.73 -0.33
CA ARG A 96 16.32 -0.63 -0.32
C ARG A 96 16.95 -1.60 0.67
N TRP A 97 16.29 -1.89 1.77
CA TRP A 97 16.73 -2.92 2.72
C TRP A 97 16.85 -4.30 2.04
N LEU A 98 15.88 -4.66 1.20
CA LEU A 98 15.95 -5.87 0.38
C LEU A 98 17.05 -5.76 -0.70
N ALA A 99 17.11 -4.66 -1.42
CA ALA A 99 18.11 -4.45 -2.47
C ALA A 99 19.53 -4.54 -1.93
N ASN A 100 19.80 -4.00 -0.73
CA ASN A 100 21.10 -4.05 -0.07
C ASN A 100 21.49 -5.46 0.38
N ARG A 101 20.55 -6.39 0.42
CA ARG A 101 20.79 -7.83 0.67
C ARG A 101 20.95 -8.64 -0.61
N GLY A 102 21.11 -7.96 -1.75
CA GLY A 102 21.38 -8.59 -3.04
C GLY A 102 20.12 -8.93 -3.86
N HIS A 103 18.95 -8.47 -3.45
CA HIS A 103 17.71 -8.69 -4.21
C HIS A 103 17.56 -7.63 -5.31
N SER A 104 17.81 -8.02 -6.54
CA SER A 104 17.75 -7.13 -7.72
C SER A 104 16.38 -7.09 -8.39
N ARG A 105 15.47 -7.96 -7.99
CA ARG A 105 14.08 -8.03 -8.47
C ARG A 105 13.14 -8.11 -7.28
N ILE A 106 12.39 -7.04 -7.06
CA ILE A 106 11.42 -6.94 -5.97
C ILE A 106 10.03 -6.79 -6.58
N VAL A 107 9.10 -7.65 -6.17
CA VAL A 107 7.68 -7.50 -6.45
C VAL A 107 7.02 -6.85 -5.24
N LEU A 108 6.34 -5.74 -5.48
CA LEU A 108 5.52 -5.09 -4.45
C LEU A 108 4.11 -5.67 -4.48
N ILE A 109 3.59 -6.05 -3.33
CA ILE A 109 2.21 -6.50 -3.16
C ILE A 109 1.58 -5.64 -2.08
N GLY A 110 0.44 -5.04 -2.36
CA GLY A 110 -0.28 -4.22 -1.37
C GLY A 110 -1.74 -4.61 -1.27
N HIS A 111 -2.31 -4.44 -0.09
CA HIS A 111 -3.72 -4.67 0.17
C HIS A 111 -4.43 -3.38 0.52
N SER A 112 -5.56 -3.13 -0.12
CA SER A 112 -6.44 -2.01 0.19
C SER A 112 -5.71 -0.66 0.08
N PHE A 113 -5.70 0.16 1.11
CA PHE A 113 -4.98 1.44 1.10
C PHE A 113 -3.46 1.27 0.93
N GLY A 114 -2.90 0.14 1.34
CA GLY A 114 -1.51 -0.21 1.05
C GLY A 114 -1.21 -0.26 -0.45
N SER A 115 -2.18 -0.69 -1.27
CA SER A 115 -2.09 -0.62 -2.74
C SER A 115 -1.97 0.81 -3.25
N VAL A 116 -2.73 1.73 -2.67
CA VAL A 116 -2.68 3.16 -3.00
C VAL A 116 -1.30 3.74 -2.65
N GLN A 117 -0.77 3.43 -1.48
CA GLN A 117 0.55 3.88 -1.05
C GLN A 117 1.67 3.33 -1.93
N LEU A 118 1.58 2.06 -2.35
CA LEU A 118 2.53 1.48 -3.29
C LEU A 118 2.47 2.16 -4.66
N LEU A 119 1.28 2.47 -5.16
CA LEU A 119 1.13 3.20 -6.41
C LEU A 119 1.75 4.61 -6.32
N GLU A 120 1.53 5.31 -5.22
CA GLU A 120 2.19 6.60 -4.96
C GLU A 120 3.72 6.44 -4.93
N TYR A 121 4.23 5.39 -4.31
CA TYR A 121 5.65 5.08 -4.31
C TYR A 121 6.19 4.90 -5.73
N LEU A 122 5.51 4.13 -6.58
CA LEU A 122 5.90 3.90 -7.97
C LEU A 122 5.94 5.18 -8.80
N ASN A 123 5.10 6.15 -8.50
CA ASN A 123 5.02 7.43 -9.22
C ASN A 123 6.00 8.49 -8.70
N ARG A 124 6.79 8.16 -7.70
CA ARG A 124 7.86 9.02 -7.18
C ARG A 124 9.21 8.49 -7.68
N ARG A 125 10.14 8.19 -6.82
CA ARG A 125 11.45 7.65 -7.18
C ARG A 125 11.66 6.27 -6.55
N PRO A 126 11.01 5.22 -7.08
CA PRO A 126 11.12 3.89 -6.51
C PRO A 126 12.54 3.34 -6.69
N SER A 127 12.92 2.42 -5.80
CA SER A 127 14.17 1.66 -5.95
C SER A 127 14.21 1.00 -7.33
N PRO A 128 15.37 1.07 -8.03
CA PRO A 128 15.52 0.40 -9.34
C PRO A 128 15.36 -1.12 -9.27
N ALA A 129 15.45 -1.72 -8.08
CA ALA A 129 15.20 -3.15 -7.89
C ALA A 129 13.73 -3.54 -8.00
N VAL A 130 12.79 -2.59 -7.86
CA VAL A 130 11.36 -2.85 -8.04
C VAL A 130 11.08 -3.23 -9.48
N ALA A 131 10.47 -4.40 -9.70
CA ALA A 131 10.24 -4.95 -11.02
C ALA A 131 8.76 -5.04 -11.41
N LYS A 132 7.85 -5.12 -10.45
CA LYS A 132 6.41 -5.28 -10.65
C LYS A 132 5.65 -4.90 -9.39
N ALA A 133 4.37 -4.55 -9.56
CA ALA A 133 3.45 -4.39 -8.44
C ALA A 133 2.14 -5.14 -8.68
N LEU A 134 1.65 -5.80 -7.63
CA LEU A 134 0.35 -6.46 -7.56
C LEU A 134 -0.48 -5.73 -6.50
N LEU A 135 -1.54 -5.07 -6.94
CA LEU A 135 -2.36 -4.19 -6.10
C LEU A 135 -3.70 -4.88 -5.79
N ILE A 136 -3.81 -5.43 -4.59
CA ILE A 136 -5.01 -6.16 -4.13
C ILE A 136 -6.02 -5.15 -3.59
N SER A 137 -7.25 -5.22 -4.05
CA SER A 137 -8.35 -4.36 -3.59
C SER A 137 -7.98 -2.88 -3.63
N LEU A 138 -7.40 -2.44 -4.76
CA LEU A 138 -6.98 -1.03 -4.94
C LEU A 138 -8.15 -0.12 -4.60
N THR A 139 -7.98 0.68 -3.56
CA THR A 139 -9.08 1.38 -2.91
C THR A 139 -9.58 2.56 -3.75
N ASP A 140 -10.91 2.64 -3.90
CA ASP A 140 -11.60 3.86 -4.32
C ASP A 140 -11.72 4.79 -3.11
N VAL A 141 -10.78 5.73 -2.98
CA VAL A 141 -10.68 6.59 -1.79
C VAL A 141 -11.80 7.60 -1.65
N GLU A 142 -12.63 7.78 -2.70
CA GLU A 142 -13.72 8.74 -2.71
C GLU A 142 -15.11 8.07 -2.78
N VAL A 143 -15.17 6.76 -2.61
CA VAL A 143 -16.46 6.07 -2.55
C VAL A 143 -17.31 6.63 -1.39
N LYS A 144 -18.56 7.00 -1.70
CA LYS A 144 -19.47 7.62 -0.72
C LYS A 144 -18.94 8.91 -0.06
N GLN A 145 -18.00 9.59 -0.71
CA GLN A 145 -17.46 10.86 -0.24
C GLN A 145 -18.11 12.04 -0.96
N ASP A 146 -18.30 13.14 -0.24
CA ASP A 146 -18.75 14.40 -0.82
C ASP A 146 -17.54 15.19 -1.35
N ALA A 147 -17.39 15.24 -2.68
CA ALA A 147 -16.27 15.91 -3.33
C ALA A 147 -16.22 17.42 -3.01
N LYS A 148 -17.38 18.07 -2.89
CA LYS A 148 -17.44 19.50 -2.54
C LYS A 148 -16.95 19.74 -1.12
N LEU A 149 -17.39 18.92 -0.17
CA LEU A 149 -16.95 18.99 1.22
C LEU A 149 -15.44 18.73 1.33
N ARG A 150 -14.91 17.72 0.64
CA ARG A 150 -13.46 17.44 0.60
C ARG A 150 -12.68 18.64 0.08
N GLY A 151 -13.16 19.31 -0.97
CA GLY A 151 -12.55 20.51 -1.51
C GLY A 151 -12.51 21.67 -0.52
N GLN A 152 -13.61 21.90 0.20
CA GLN A 152 -13.69 22.92 1.25
C GLN A 152 -12.73 22.64 2.42
N ILE A 153 -12.68 21.40 2.87
CA ILE A 153 -11.74 20.97 3.92
C ILE A 153 -10.30 21.19 3.46
N GLY A 154 -9.96 20.84 2.23
CA GLY A 154 -8.62 21.06 1.69
C GLY A 154 -8.23 22.55 1.67
N GLN A 155 -9.15 23.44 1.32
CA GLN A 155 -8.93 24.88 1.36
C GLN A 155 -8.70 25.38 2.79
N ASP A 156 -9.50 24.94 3.76
CA ASP A 156 -9.32 25.28 5.17
C ASP A 156 -7.96 24.81 5.70
N LEU A 157 -7.57 23.59 5.39
CA LEU A 157 -6.27 23.06 5.82
C LEU A 157 -5.10 23.84 5.23
N ARG A 158 -5.16 24.23 3.96
CA ARG A 158 -4.13 25.09 3.33
C ARG A 158 -4.04 26.46 4.00
N ALA A 159 -5.18 27.05 4.33
CA ALA A 159 -5.21 28.32 5.05
C ALA A 159 -4.59 28.20 6.44
N ARG A 160 -4.89 27.13 7.18
CA ARG A 160 -4.27 26.86 8.49
C ARG A 160 -2.75 26.70 8.37
N ILE A 161 -2.27 25.96 7.37
CA ILE A 161 -0.84 25.77 7.13
C ILE A 161 -0.16 27.12 6.84
N ALA A 162 -0.79 27.94 5.99
CA ALA A 162 -0.25 29.26 5.63
C ALA A 162 -0.09 30.19 6.83
N ARG A 163 -1.01 30.14 7.81
CA ARG A 163 -0.91 30.94 9.05
C ARG A 163 -0.20 30.22 10.19
N LYS A 164 0.45 29.08 9.91
CA LYS A 164 1.19 28.26 10.90
C LYS A 164 0.32 27.77 12.06
N ASP A 165 -0.94 27.50 11.80
CA ASP A 165 -1.88 26.90 12.74
C ASP A 165 -1.77 25.38 12.65
N ASN A 166 -1.14 24.74 13.64
CA ASN A 166 -0.96 23.30 13.75
C ASN A 166 -2.02 22.63 14.63
N SER A 167 -3.10 23.32 14.97
CA SER A 167 -4.19 22.71 15.74
C SER A 167 -4.78 21.52 15.00
N LEU A 168 -5.12 20.48 15.76
CA LEU A 168 -5.66 19.24 15.21
C LEU A 168 -6.97 19.51 14.47
N ALA A 169 -7.12 18.85 13.34
CA ALA A 169 -8.35 18.83 12.57
C ALA A 169 -8.78 17.37 12.35
N GLU A 170 -9.98 17.18 11.90
CA GLU A 170 -10.53 15.85 11.67
C GLU A 170 -11.29 15.79 10.34
N ILE A 171 -11.22 14.62 9.71
CA ILE A 171 -11.95 14.31 8.48
C ILE A 171 -12.53 12.90 8.56
N GLU A 172 -13.53 12.62 7.74
CA GLU A 172 -13.89 11.26 7.40
C GLU A 172 -12.89 10.72 6.38
N PHE A 173 -12.27 9.58 6.70
CA PHE A 173 -11.30 8.96 5.81
C PHE A 173 -11.31 7.44 5.97
N GLY A 174 -11.39 6.71 4.85
CA GLY A 174 -11.50 5.25 4.87
C GLY A 174 -12.71 4.79 5.69
N HIS A 175 -12.48 3.89 6.62
CA HIS A 175 -13.50 3.44 7.57
C HIS A 175 -13.64 4.37 8.79
N CYS A 176 -12.77 5.38 8.90
CA CYS A 176 -12.80 6.32 10.01
C CYS A 176 -13.80 7.43 9.76
N LYS A 177 -14.78 7.57 10.62
CA LYS A 177 -15.66 8.75 10.64
C LYS A 177 -14.93 9.99 11.12
N ARG A 178 -13.95 9.80 12.00
CA ARG A 178 -13.09 10.85 12.55
C ARG A 178 -11.63 10.39 12.49
N TYR A 179 -10.92 10.90 11.52
CA TYR A 179 -9.47 10.73 11.39
C TYR A 179 -8.83 12.04 11.80
N VAL A 180 -8.06 12.02 12.90
CA VAL A 180 -7.56 13.21 13.58
C VAL A 180 -6.07 13.39 13.31
N ALA A 181 -5.67 14.55 12.83
CA ALA A 181 -4.26 14.84 12.56
C ALA A 181 -3.98 16.35 12.49
N PRO A 182 -2.69 16.74 12.53
CA PRO A 182 -2.30 18.10 12.16
C PRO A 182 -2.65 18.41 10.69
N PRO A 183 -2.84 19.70 10.34
CA PRO A 183 -3.30 20.09 9.00
C PRO A 183 -2.45 19.56 7.84
N ALA A 184 -1.13 19.62 7.94
CA ALA A 184 -0.24 19.11 6.88
C ALA A 184 -0.36 17.60 6.67
N ALA A 185 -0.49 16.83 7.75
CA ALA A 185 -0.70 15.38 7.68
C ALA A 185 -2.05 15.04 7.04
N LEU A 186 -3.14 15.71 7.45
CA LEU A 186 -4.45 15.54 6.82
C LEU A 186 -4.43 15.88 5.33
N LEU A 187 -3.85 17.03 4.98
CA LEU A 187 -3.79 17.47 3.59
C LEU A 187 -3.05 16.47 2.71
N SER A 188 -1.98 15.85 3.21
CA SER A 188 -1.23 14.84 2.46
C SER A 188 -2.06 13.61 2.11
N TYR A 189 -2.99 13.21 2.97
CA TYR A 189 -3.94 12.12 2.72
C TYR A 189 -5.09 12.55 1.82
N LEU A 190 -5.64 13.76 2.01
CA LEU A 190 -6.69 14.30 1.14
C LEU A 190 -6.22 14.55 -0.29
N ALA A 191 -4.92 14.74 -0.51
CA ALA A 191 -4.36 14.88 -1.86
C ALA A 191 -4.46 13.59 -2.69
N ILE A 192 -4.67 12.45 -2.04
CA ILE A 192 -4.95 11.18 -2.72
C ILE A 192 -6.42 11.16 -3.09
N THR A 193 -6.70 11.18 -4.40
CA THR A 193 -8.04 11.22 -4.97
C THR A 193 -8.22 10.11 -5.99
N ARG A 194 -9.46 9.84 -6.39
CA ARG A 194 -9.74 8.97 -7.56
C ARG A 194 -8.89 9.38 -8.75
N ASP A 195 -8.89 10.66 -9.07
CA ASP A 195 -8.14 11.18 -10.22
C ASP A 195 -6.64 11.00 -10.07
N SER A 196 -6.08 11.19 -8.88
CA SER A 196 -4.64 10.97 -8.65
C SER A 196 -4.26 9.50 -8.83
N ILE A 197 -5.09 8.57 -8.35
CA ILE A 197 -4.90 7.14 -8.54
C ILE A 197 -4.96 6.79 -10.03
N LEU A 198 -5.98 7.26 -10.74
CA LEU A 198 -6.15 6.99 -12.17
C LEU A 198 -5.03 7.61 -13.01
N ARG A 199 -4.55 8.80 -12.67
CA ARG A 199 -3.36 9.39 -13.33
C ARG A 199 -2.11 8.56 -13.07
N GLY A 200 -1.93 8.08 -11.85
CA GLY A 200 -0.79 7.25 -11.47
C GLY A 200 -0.70 5.92 -12.23
N LEU A 201 -1.83 5.43 -12.74
CA LEU A 201 -1.89 4.19 -13.52
C LEU A 201 -1.62 4.38 -15.03
N ARG A 202 -1.51 5.60 -15.52
CA ARG A 202 -1.33 5.86 -16.97
C ARG A 202 0.00 5.36 -17.52
N LYS A 203 1.09 5.63 -16.81
CA LYS A 203 2.45 5.25 -17.21
C LYS A 203 3.24 4.85 -15.97
N PRO A 204 2.89 3.72 -15.33
CA PRO A 204 3.65 3.26 -14.19
C PRO A 204 5.09 2.92 -14.60
N SER A 205 6.02 3.12 -13.68
CA SER A 205 7.45 2.84 -13.92
C SER A 205 7.74 1.34 -14.11
N VAL A 206 6.83 0.47 -13.68
CA VAL A 206 6.91 -0.99 -13.78
C VAL A 206 5.54 -1.56 -14.12
N PRO A 207 5.43 -2.81 -14.60
CA PRO A 207 4.14 -3.46 -14.78
C PRO A 207 3.32 -3.48 -13.49
N VAL A 208 2.04 -3.17 -13.62
CA VAL A 208 1.07 -3.17 -12.52
C VAL A 208 -0.09 -4.08 -12.88
N GLU A 209 -0.47 -4.95 -11.96
CA GLU A 209 -1.69 -5.75 -12.04
C GLU A 209 -2.57 -5.44 -10.82
N VAL A 210 -3.86 -5.26 -11.04
CA VAL A 210 -4.86 -5.00 -10.01
C VAL A 210 -5.71 -6.26 -9.81
N LEU A 211 -5.86 -6.68 -8.56
CA LEU A 211 -6.69 -7.82 -8.18
C LEU A 211 -7.90 -7.31 -7.39
N LEU A 212 -9.10 -7.59 -7.87
CA LEU A 212 -10.36 -7.15 -7.26
C LEU A 212 -11.28 -8.33 -6.98
N GLY A 213 -12.03 -8.25 -5.89
CA GLY A 213 -13.14 -9.16 -5.63
C GLY A 213 -14.45 -8.59 -6.17
N SER A 214 -15.25 -9.42 -6.86
CA SER A 214 -16.53 -8.95 -7.42
C SER A 214 -17.57 -8.60 -6.35
N ALA A 215 -17.43 -9.12 -5.14
CA ALA A 215 -18.29 -8.81 -4.00
C ALA A 215 -17.68 -7.75 -3.05
N ASP A 216 -16.66 -7.03 -3.49
CA ASP A 216 -16.08 -5.92 -2.71
C ASP A 216 -17.07 -4.74 -2.67
N ASP A 217 -17.62 -4.47 -1.50
CA ASP A 217 -18.60 -3.40 -1.25
C ASP A 217 -17.97 -2.06 -0.89
N ARG A 218 -16.63 -1.99 -0.84
CA ARG A 218 -15.86 -0.79 -0.50
C ARG A 218 -15.37 -0.02 -1.71
N MET A 219 -15.81 -0.36 -2.91
CA MET A 219 -15.54 0.38 -4.12
C MET A 219 -16.85 0.79 -4.81
N GLY A 220 -16.80 1.91 -5.55
CA GLY A 220 -17.93 2.34 -6.37
C GLY A 220 -18.21 1.34 -7.51
N ALA A 221 -19.46 1.29 -7.97
CA ALA A 221 -19.89 0.35 -9.01
C ALA A 221 -19.11 0.50 -10.33
N ASP A 222 -18.60 1.70 -10.60
CA ASP A 222 -17.86 2.04 -11.82
C ASP A 222 -16.33 1.96 -11.68
N TRP A 223 -15.83 1.61 -10.48
CA TRP A 223 -14.40 1.68 -10.20
C TRP A 223 -13.58 0.72 -11.05
N ALA A 224 -13.99 -0.54 -11.15
CA ALA A 224 -13.31 -1.53 -11.97
C ALA A 224 -13.24 -1.10 -13.44
N ASP A 225 -14.32 -0.53 -14.00
CA ASP A 225 -14.35 -0.03 -15.38
C ASP A 225 -13.41 1.16 -15.58
N LYS A 226 -13.34 2.06 -14.62
CA LYS A 226 -12.42 3.21 -14.67
C LYS A 226 -10.95 2.75 -14.60
N LEU A 227 -10.64 1.76 -13.79
CA LEU A 227 -9.30 1.16 -13.75
C LEU A 227 -8.95 0.48 -15.08
N ALA A 228 -9.87 -0.31 -15.63
CA ALA A 228 -9.68 -0.97 -16.93
C ALA A 228 -9.44 0.02 -18.07
N ALA A 229 -10.13 1.15 -18.06
CA ALA A 229 -9.96 2.20 -19.06
C ALA A 229 -8.56 2.86 -19.06
N ARG A 230 -7.77 2.66 -18.02
CA ARG A 230 -6.36 3.11 -17.97
C ARG A 230 -5.39 2.13 -18.61
N GLY A 231 -5.87 0.98 -19.09
CA GLY A 231 -5.04 -0.06 -19.70
C GLY A 231 -4.25 -0.91 -18.69
N VAL A 232 -4.54 -0.80 -17.40
CA VAL A 232 -3.92 -1.64 -16.38
C VAL A 232 -4.51 -3.05 -16.44
N ALA A 233 -3.67 -4.08 -16.22
CA ALA A 233 -4.14 -5.44 -16.13
C ALA A 233 -4.99 -5.62 -14.87
N ILE A 234 -6.21 -6.13 -15.02
CA ILE A 234 -7.13 -6.37 -13.91
C ILE A 234 -7.52 -7.83 -13.90
N ARG A 235 -7.45 -8.44 -12.72
CA ARG A 235 -8.00 -9.76 -12.45
C ARG A 235 -9.12 -9.62 -11.44
N ILE A 236 -10.32 -10.09 -11.79
CA ILE A 236 -11.47 -10.11 -10.90
C ILE A 236 -11.69 -11.54 -10.43
N ILE A 237 -11.74 -11.71 -9.11
CA ILE A 237 -12.04 -12.99 -8.47
C ILE A 237 -13.50 -12.97 -8.06
N ASP A 238 -14.28 -13.83 -8.71
CA ASP A 238 -15.73 -13.87 -8.54
C ASP A 238 -16.12 -14.28 -7.12
N GLY A 239 -17.05 -13.51 -6.53
CA GLY A 239 -17.58 -13.74 -5.19
C GLY A 239 -16.67 -13.26 -4.04
N ALA A 240 -15.43 -12.87 -4.30
CA ALA A 240 -14.50 -12.41 -3.25
C ALA A 240 -14.90 -11.03 -2.72
N ASN A 241 -14.81 -10.86 -1.40
CA ASN A 241 -14.99 -9.58 -0.74
C ASN A 241 -13.69 -8.76 -0.72
N HIS A 242 -13.70 -7.61 -0.08
CA HIS A 242 -12.56 -6.71 0.03
C HIS A 242 -11.30 -7.36 0.63
N PHE A 243 -11.46 -8.31 1.51
CA PHE A 243 -10.40 -8.99 2.25
C PHE A 243 -10.04 -10.36 1.69
N PHE A 244 -10.75 -10.84 0.68
CA PHE A 244 -10.62 -12.21 0.15
C PHE A 244 -10.75 -13.26 1.26
N ASP A 245 -11.80 -13.12 2.05
CA ASP A 245 -12.08 -14.02 3.18
C ASP A 245 -12.53 -15.40 2.72
N ASN A 246 -12.44 -16.36 3.65
CA ASN A 246 -12.90 -17.73 3.49
C ASN A 246 -12.19 -18.44 2.33
N GLN A 247 -12.96 -19.12 1.48
CA GLN A 247 -12.43 -19.88 0.32
C GLN A 247 -11.66 -19.02 -0.67
N HIS A 248 -11.93 -17.71 -0.74
CA HIS A 248 -11.27 -16.80 -1.67
C HIS A 248 -9.84 -16.43 -1.26
N GLU A 249 -9.41 -16.79 -0.06
CA GLU A 249 -8.02 -16.67 0.37
C GLU A 249 -7.09 -17.48 -0.55
N PHE A 250 -7.48 -18.72 -0.89
CA PHE A 250 -6.70 -19.56 -1.78
C PHE A 250 -6.71 -19.04 -3.22
N ASP A 251 -7.84 -18.54 -3.69
CA ASP A 251 -7.94 -17.90 -5.01
C ASP A 251 -6.99 -16.69 -5.11
N LEU A 252 -6.90 -15.89 -4.06
CA LEU A 252 -5.96 -14.78 -3.98
C LEU A 252 -4.51 -15.26 -4.02
N GLN A 253 -4.17 -16.26 -3.21
CA GLN A 253 -2.81 -16.80 -3.15
C GLN A 253 -2.37 -17.37 -4.50
N ASP A 254 -3.24 -18.10 -5.20
CA ASP A 254 -2.98 -18.62 -6.54
C ASP A 254 -2.74 -17.49 -7.54
N ALA A 255 -3.57 -16.43 -7.49
CA ALA A 255 -3.41 -15.28 -8.36
C ALA A 255 -2.10 -14.52 -8.09
N LEU A 256 -1.70 -14.39 -6.83
CA LEU A 256 -0.43 -13.77 -6.45
C LEU A 256 0.76 -14.59 -6.93
N LEU A 257 0.73 -15.92 -6.76
CA LEU A 257 1.78 -16.81 -7.27
C LEU A 257 1.95 -16.67 -8.78
N GLN A 258 0.86 -16.66 -9.54
CA GLN A 258 0.88 -16.47 -10.98
C GLN A 258 1.44 -15.08 -11.36
N GLY A 259 1.03 -14.05 -10.66
CA GLY A 259 1.52 -12.69 -10.89
C GLY A 259 3.01 -12.53 -10.62
N VAL A 260 3.52 -13.15 -9.57
CA VAL A 260 4.95 -13.12 -9.23
C VAL A 260 5.78 -13.94 -10.22
N GLN A 261 5.32 -15.12 -10.62
CA GLN A 261 5.99 -15.97 -11.61
C GLN A 261 6.11 -15.29 -12.97
N GLY A 262 5.11 -14.48 -13.36
CA GLY A 262 5.12 -13.70 -14.60
C GLY A 262 5.99 -12.43 -14.52
N THR A 263 6.81 -12.24 -13.48
CA THR A 263 7.65 -11.04 -13.34
C THR A 263 8.79 -11.07 -14.36
N PRO A 264 8.90 -10.05 -15.24
CA PRO A 264 9.93 -10.05 -16.26
C PRO A 264 11.32 -9.90 -15.65
N MET A 265 12.31 -10.56 -16.29
CA MET A 265 13.72 -10.31 -16.01
C MET A 265 14.05 -8.87 -16.40
N LYS A 266 14.74 -8.12 -15.54
CA LYS A 266 15.32 -6.85 -15.97
C LYS A 266 16.34 -7.13 -17.09
N LYS A 267 16.19 -6.44 -18.23
CA LYS A 267 17.27 -6.41 -19.23
C LYS A 267 18.50 -5.84 -18.53
N ALA A 268 19.62 -6.56 -18.63
CA ALA A 268 20.90 -6.02 -18.20
C ALA A 268 21.07 -4.67 -18.89
N GLY A 269 21.27 -3.61 -18.11
CA GLY A 269 21.49 -2.28 -18.67
C GLY A 269 22.66 -2.35 -19.65
N ARG A 270 22.46 -1.82 -20.84
CA ARG A 270 23.55 -1.55 -21.79
C ARG A 270 24.32 -0.35 -21.31
#